data_749acc0a1de4c3a0f9da070df7794917
#
_entry.id   749acc0a1de4c3a0f9da070df7794917
#
_cell.length_a   1.000
_cell.length_b   1.000
_cell.length_c   1.000
_cell.angle_alpha   90.00
_cell.angle_beta   90.00
_cell.angle_gamma   90.00
#
_symmetry.space_group_name_H-M   'P 1'
#
loop_
_entity.id
_entity.type
_entity.pdbx_description
1 polymer ?
#
loop_
_entity_poly.entity_id
_entity_poly.type
_entity_poly.pdbx_seq_one_letter_code
_entity_poly.pdbx_strand_id
1 'polypeptide(L)'
;KVAPTNGVYFGPYLRYTNMDIERGIWLGSILLVTDAPQPPTIHIHQSIDLSPNPRQLKPVAIATHQRWTFYRYDIDLKMEESGPAKWTYAITSHLGCTRYEFLVAGRHETNWRFIATSGNDFALNVSANDRQKLGGVGYMWKDIMQKHAEIGGFHCQLGLGGQIFADRMWKEIPLLKQWLQMRGKEARKNAPWTAAHEEEVKHAYFHYYTSHFDQPYLREAWAQIPYISQVDDHDM
;
A
#
# COMPACT_ATOMS: atom_id res chain seq x y z
N LYS A 1 -17.11 11.05 2.09
CA LYS A 1 -16.09 11.28 3.11
C LYS A 1 -15.10 10.11 3.10
N VAL A 2 -13.82 10.40 2.96
CA VAL A 2 -12.75 9.39 2.99
C VAL A 2 -12.58 8.91 4.44
N ALA A 3 -12.68 7.59 4.64
CA ALA A 3 -12.53 6.99 5.97
C ALA A 3 -11.92 5.58 5.85
N PRO A 4 -10.94 5.24 6.70
CA PRO A 4 -10.39 3.88 6.73
C PRO A 4 -11.39 2.88 7.31
N THR A 5 -11.36 1.64 6.83
CA THR A 5 -12.26 0.58 7.28
C THR A 5 -12.10 0.28 8.77
N ASN A 6 -10.87 0.33 9.30
CA ASN A 6 -10.62 0.12 10.73
C ASN A 6 -10.96 1.33 11.61
N GLY A 7 -11.33 2.46 11.03
CA GLY A 7 -11.72 3.68 11.75
C GLY A 7 -10.55 4.57 12.20
N VAL A 8 -9.29 4.15 12.02
CA VAL A 8 -8.12 4.88 12.55
C VAL A 8 -7.10 5.24 11.48
N TYR A 9 -6.67 4.28 10.65
CA TYR A 9 -5.60 4.48 9.67
C TYR A 9 -5.83 3.69 8.39
N PHE A 10 -5.30 4.20 7.28
CA PHE A 10 -5.10 3.44 6.05
C PHE A 10 -3.74 2.72 6.11
N GLY A 11 -3.68 1.54 5.53
CA GLY A 11 -2.52 0.66 5.62
C GLY A 11 -2.75 -0.45 6.64
N PRO A 12 -1.67 -1.10 7.07
CA PRO A 12 -0.27 -0.79 6.79
C PRO A 12 0.17 -1.15 5.37
N TYR A 13 1.10 -0.36 4.83
CA TYR A 13 1.75 -0.65 3.56
C TYR A 13 3.20 -1.04 3.85
N LEU A 14 3.49 -2.33 3.73
CA LEU A 14 4.81 -2.89 4.02
C LEU A 14 5.67 -2.89 2.77
N ARG A 15 6.69 -2.04 2.76
CA ARG A 15 7.59 -1.86 1.62
C ARG A 15 8.92 -2.59 1.84
N TYR A 16 9.37 -3.29 0.81
CA TYR A 16 10.75 -3.76 0.71
C TYR A 16 11.63 -2.62 0.20
N THR A 17 12.75 -2.37 0.84
CA THR A 17 13.69 -1.33 0.42
C THR A 17 14.97 -1.93 -0.13
N ASN A 18 15.66 -2.75 0.65
CA ASN A 18 16.95 -3.31 0.27
C ASN A 18 17.29 -4.50 1.18
N MET A 19 18.33 -5.20 0.77
CA MET A 19 18.92 -6.28 1.54
C MET A 19 20.44 -6.11 1.51
N ASP A 20 21.01 -5.82 2.67
CA ASP A 20 22.46 -5.71 2.85
C ASP A 20 23.02 -7.08 3.22
N ILE A 21 23.52 -7.81 2.24
CA ILE A 21 24.03 -9.16 2.42
C ILE A 21 25.31 -9.19 3.28
N GLU A 22 26.17 -8.19 3.15
CA GLU A 22 27.42 -8.14 3.90
C GLU A 22 27.17 -7.97 5.39
N ARG A 23 26.22 -7.13 5.76
CA ARG A 23 25.79 -6.93 7.13
C ARG A 23 24.76 -7.95 7.60
N GLY A 24 24.08 -8.63 6.67
CA GLY A 24 22.97 -9.51 6.97
C GLY A 24 21.76 -8.77 7.50
N ILE A 25 21.41 -7.64 6.90
CA ILE A 25 20.29 -6.78 7.32
C ILE A 25 19.29 -6.64 6.19
N TRP A 26 18.02 -6.91 6.51
CA TRP A 26 16.87 -6.62 5.66
C TRP A 26 16.33 -5.24 5.99
N LEU A 27 16.10 -4.42 4.97
CA LEU A 27 15.62 -3.05 5.10
C LEU A 27 14.26 -2.89 4.43
N GLY A 28 13.35 -2.27 5.13
CA GLY A 28 12.02 -1.95 4.63
C GLY A 28 11.39 -0.84 5.43
N SER A 29 10.11 -0.62 5.21
CA SER A 29 9.34 0.37 5.95
C SER A 29 7.86 0.02 5.97
N ILE A 30 7.16 0.57 6.95
CA ILE A 30 5.70 0.53 7.04
C ILE A 30 5.19 1.95 6.92
N LEU A 31 4.18 2.15 6.08
CA LEU A 31 3.47 3.42 5.94
C LEU A 31 2.07 3.29 6.54
N LEU A 32 1.71 4.25 7.39
CA LEU A 32 0.35 4.46 7.86
C LEU A 32 -0.11 5.86 7.50
N VAL A 33 -1.39 6.00 7.17
CA VAL A 33 -2.02 7.31 6.89
C VAL A 33 -3.18 7.49 7.87
N THR A 34 -3.13 8.52 8.68
CA THR A 34 -4.11 8.72 9.74
C THR A 34 -4.45 10.19 9.94
N ASP A 35 -5.65 10.46 10.42
CA ASP A 35 -6.06 11.80 10.90
C ASP A 35 -6.05 11.90 12.43
N ALA A 36 -5.57 10.85 13.11
CA ALA A 36 -5.42 10.87 14.55
C ALA A 36 -4.37 11.89 15.00
N PRO A 37 -4.53 12.51 16.19
CA PRO A 37 -3.58 13.51 16.69
C PRO A 37 -2.20 12.94 16.99
N GLN A 38 -2.10 11.63 17.26
CA GLN A 38 -0.86 10.92 17.50
C GLN A 38 -0.75 9.70 16.58
N PRO A 39 0.45 9.37 16.08
CA PRO A 39 0.64 8.19 15.26
C PRO A 39 0.37 6.91 16.06
N PRO A 40 -0.23 5.88 15.44
CA PRO A 40 -0.30 4.56 16.06
C PRO A 40 1.10 4.04 16.41
N THR A 41 1.20 3.26 17.48
CA THR A 41 2.44 2.64 17.93
C THR A 41 2.66 1.33 17.20
N ILE A 42 3.86 1.09 16.69
CA ILE A 42 4.23 -0.18 16.05
C ILE A 42 5.38 -0.83 16.83
N HIS A 43 5.18 -2.09 17.25
CA HIS A 43 6.21 -2.95 17.81
C HIS A 43 6.47 -4.12 16.88
N ILE A 44 7.71 -4.59 16.84
CA ILE A 44 8.13 -5.68 15.96
C ILE A 44 9.01 -6.69 16.70
N HIS A 45 8.83 -7.97 16.40
CA HIS A 45 9.65 -9.08 16.92
C HIS A 45 9.64 -10.24 15.94
N GLN A 46 10.62 -11.14 16.03
CA GLN A 46 10.47 -12.42 15.32
C GLN A 46 9.24 -13.16 15.86
N SER A 47 8.49 -13.81 14.98
CA SER A 47 7.24 -14.46 15.35
C SER A 47 7.41 -15.54 16.41
N ILE A 48 8.55 -16.23 16.41
CA ILE A 48 8.89 -17.25 17.40
C ILE A 48 9.39 -16.66 18.74
N ASP A 49 9.79 -15.40 18.74
CA ASP A 49 10.27 -14.72 19.94
C ASP A 49 9.10 -14.18 20.75
N LEU A 50 8.82 -14.82 21.87
CA LEU A 50 7.77 -14.42 22.80
C LEU A 50 8.26 -13.47 23.90
N SER A 51 9.40 -12.81 23.69
CA SER A 51 9.95 -11.83 24.63
C SER A 51 8.91 -10.75 24.96
N PRO A 52 8.78 -10.33 26.22
CA PRO A 52 7.86 -9.27 26.61
C PRO A 52 8.27 -7.88 26.13
N ASN A 53 9.47 -7.71 25.58
CA ASN A 53 10.03 -6.42 25.17
C ASN A 53 10.28 -6.36 23.64
N PRO A 54 9.24 -6.33 22.81
CA PRO A 54 9.41 -6.14 21.37
C PRO A 54 9.96 -4.74 21.10
N ARG A 55 10.73 -4.62 20.00
CA ARG A 55 11.27 -3.32 19.57
C ARG A 55 10.17 -2.42 19.07
N GLN A 56 10.15 -1.18 19.55
CA GLN A 56 9.25 -0.14 19.06
C GLN A 56 9.87 0.58 17.87
N LEU A 57 9.11 0.70 16.79
CA LEU A 57 9.51 1.45 15.60
C LEU A 57 9.19 2.93 15.77
N LYS A 58 10.06 3.81 15.23
CA LYS A 58 9.88 5.25 15.32
C LYS A 58 9.03 5.76 14.16
N PRO A 59 7.91 6.45 14.42
CA PRO A 59 7.14 7.12 13.38
C PRO A 59 7.84 8.39 12.90
N VAL A 60 7.88 8.58 11.58
CA VAL A 60 8.37 9.80 10.95
C VAL A 60 7.27 10.34 10.04
N ALA A 61 6.79 11.55 10.33
CA ALA A 61 5.84 12.24 9.45
C ALA A 61 6.54 12.66 8.16
N ILE A 62 6.13 12.13 7.02
CA ILE A 62 6.77 12.39 5.73
C ILE A 62 5.95 13.27 4.80
N ALA A 63 4.64 13.34 5.00
CA ALA A 63 3.75 14.16 4.18
C ALA A 63 2.44 14.40 4.93
N THR A 64 1.72 15.40 4.47
CA THR A 64 0.36 15.70 4.93
C THR A 64 -0.54 15.98 3.74
N HIS A 65 -1.81 15.65 3.88
CA HIS A 65 -2.87 15.99 2.95
C HIS A 65 -4.13 16.32 3.74
N GLN A 66 -4.58 17.57 3.73
CA GLN A 66 -5.68 18.05 4.58
C GLN A 66 -5.40 17.68 6.04
N ARG A 67 -6.32 17.01 6.72
CA ARG A 67 -6.13 16.53 8.10
C ARG A 67 -5.32 15.25 8.22
N TRP A 68 -4.95 14.61 7.10
CA TRP A 68 -4.24 13.34 7.07
C TRP A 68 -2.74 13.52 7.15
N THR A 69 -2.07 12.67 7.94
CA THR A 69 -0.61 12.62 8.04
C THR A 69 -0.12 11.25 7.61
N PHE A 70 0.94 11.22 6.80
CA PHE A 70 1.62 10.02 6.34
C PHE A 70 2.80 9.77 7.26
N TYR A 71 2.77 8.64 7.99
CA TYR A 71 3.84 8.22 8.89
C TYR A 71 4.58 7.04 8.30
N ARG A 72 5.91 7.18 8.21
CA ARG A 72 6.80 6.09 7.84
C ARG A 72 7.49 5.55 9.08
N TYR A 73 7.53 4.22 9.19
CA TYR A 73 8.25 3.49 10.24
C TYR A 73 9.32 2.67 9.57
N ASP A 74 10.59 3.06 9.69
CA ASP A 74 11.71 2.37 9.07
C ASP A 74 12.01 1.07 9.83
N ILE A 75 12.33 0.02 9.09
CA ILE A 75 12.59 -1.32 9.58
C ILE A 75 13.99 -1.74 9.14
N ASP A 76 14.78 -2.21 10.10
CA ASP A 76 16.02 -2.91 9.87
C ASP A 76 15.99 -4.20 10.69
N LEU A 77 16.13 -5.35 10.02
CA LEU A 77 16.01 -6.65 10.66
C LEU A 77 17.23 -7.51 10.35
N LYS A 78 17.73 -8.20 11.37
CA LYS A 78 18.79 -9.18 11.20
C LYS A 78 18.27 -10.36 10.41
N MET A 79 18.95 -10.70 9.31
CA MET A 79 18.68 -11.90 8.52
C MET A 79 19.37 -13.09 9.18
N GLU A 80 18.63 -14.20 9.30
CA GLU A 80 19.18 -15.41 9.86
C GLU A 80 20.11 -16.13 8.87
N GLU A 81 21.16 -16.76 9.39
CA GLU A 81 22.10 -17.52 8.59
C GLU A 81 21.50 -18.84 8.09
N SER A 82 20.63 -19.44 8.90
CA SER A 82 20.05 -20.78 8.66
C SER A 82 18.93 -20.80 7.63
N GLY A 83 18.33 -19.67 7.29
CA GLY A 83 17.21 -19.62 6.36
C GLY A 83 16.24 -18.48 6.67
N PRO A 84 15.05 -18.48 6.03
CA PRO A 84 14.07 -17.43 6.24
C PRO A 84 13.51 -17.43 7.66
N ALA A 85 13.07 -16.26 8.11
CA ALA A 85 12.39 -16.09 9.39
C ALA A 85 11.12 -15.28 9.21
N LYS A 86 10.12 -15.59 10.02
CA LYS A 86 8.89 -14.80 10.09
C LYS A 86 9.01 -13.76 11.19
N TRP A 87 8.54 -12.55 10.86
CA TRP A 87 8.48 -11.42 11.79
C TRP A 87 7.04 -10.97 11.96
N THR A 88 6.69 -10.59 13.17
CA THR A 88 5.37 -10.04 13.51
C THR A 88 5.50 -8.60 13.93
N TYR A 89 4.65 -7.74 13.39
CA TYR A 89 4.50 -6.38 13.89
C TYR A 89 3.08 -6.13 14.37
N ALA A 90 2.96 -5.36 15.44
CA ALA A 90 1.69 -5.03 16.08
C ALA A 90 1.46 -3.53 16.01
N ILE A 91 0.31 -3.13 15.48
CA ILE A 91 -0.12 -1.74 15.40
C ILE A 91 -1.15 -1.51 16.50
N THR A 92 -0.82 -0.65 17.44
CA THR A 92 -1.69 -0.29 18.56
C THR A 92 -2.23 1.12 18.39
N SER A 93 -3.54 1.25 18.51
CA SER A 93 -4.26 2.51 18.53
C SER A 93 -5.25 2.53 19.69
N HIS A 94 -6.00 3.63 19.84
CA HIS A 94 -7.07 3.72 20.85
C HIS A 94 -8.20 2.71 20.65
N LEU A 95 -8.35 2.12 19.45
CA LEU A 95 -9.37 1.10 19.15
C LEU A 95 -8.87 -0.34 19.30
N GLY A 96 -7.63 -0.55 19.66
CA GLY A 96 -7.07 -1.87 19.87
C GLY A 96 -5.75 -2.11 19.17
N CYS A 97 -5.42 -3.39 19.01
CA CYS A 97 -4.14 -3.85 18.44
C CYS A 97 -4.41 -4.84 17.31
N THR A 98 -3.72 -4.65 16.20
CA THR A 98 -3.75 -5.56 15.06
C THR A 98 -2.34 -6.02 14.75
N ARG A 99 -2.17 -7.35 14.53
CA ARG A 99 -0.88 -7.97 14.25
C ARG A 99 -0.84 -8.49 12.82
N TYR A 100 0.34 -8.36 12.21
CA TYR A 100 0.63 -8.89 10.88
C TYR A 100 1.96 -9.61 10.89
N GLU A 101 2.05 -10.68 10.10
CA GLU A 101 3.26 -11.48 9.95
C GLU A 101 3.76 -11.38 8.52
N PHE A 102 5.07 -11.33 8.34
CA PHE A 102 5.72 -11.35 7.03
C PHE A 102 7.02 -12.14 7.06
N LEU A 103 7.48 -12.53 5.87
CA LEU A 103 8.66 -13.36 5.70
C LEU A 103 9.88 -12.48 5.39
N VAL A 104 10.97 -12.72 6.09
CA VAL A 104 12.28 -12.14 5.80
C VAL A 104 13.22 -13.23 5.32
N ALA A 105 13.84 -13.03 4.16
CA ALA A 105 14.76 -13.99 3.58
C ALA A 105 15.92 -14.31 4.52
N GLY A 106 16.43 -15.53 4.47
CA GLY A 106 17.70 -15.86 5.06
C GLY A 106 18.84 -15.16 4.32
N ARG A 107 19.94 -14.88 5.01
CA ARG A 107 21.09 -14.13 4.47
C ARG A 107 21.64 -14.75 3.18
N HIS A 108 21.65 -16.07 3.09
CA HIS A 108 22.18 -16.83 1.95
C HIS A 108 21.11 -17.51 1.13
N GLU A 109 19.85 -17.18 1.36
CA GLU A 109 18.73 -17.77 0.64
C GLU A 109 18.63 -17.21 -0.77
N THR A 110 18.59 -18.09 -1.78
CA THR A 110 18.53 -17.73 -3.19
C THR A 110 17.20 -18.06 -3.85
N ASN A 111 16.41 -18.95 -3.25
CA ASN A 111 15.12 -19.40 -3.80
C ASN A 111 13.97 -18.57 -3.27
N TRP A 112 13.84 -17.35 -3.74
CA TRP A 112 12.75 -16.47 -3.34
C TRP A 112 11.46 -16.83 -4.06
N ARG A 113 10.37 -16.74 -3.30
CA ARG A 113 9.02 -16.82 -3.85
C ARG A 113 8.46 -15.41 -3.94
N PHE A 114 7.97 -15.05 -5.09
CA PHE A 114 7.39 -13.72 -5.29
C PHE A 114 6.17 -13.79 -6.20
N ILE A 115 5.34 -12.75 -6.17
CA ILE A 115 4.27 -12.51 -7.12
C ILE A 115 4.54 -11.24 -7.90
N ALA A 116 4.19 -11.27 -9.17
CA ALA A 116 4.25 -10.10 -10.04
C ALA A 116 2.82 -9.80 -10.53
N THR A 117 2.42 -8.56 -10.43
CA THR A 117 1.10 -8.11 -10.85
C THR A 117 1.19 -6.89 -11.74
N SER A 118 0.24 -6.77 -12.65
CA SER A 118 0.06 -5.60 -13.51
C SER A 118 -1.43 -5.39 -13.76
N GLY A 119 -1.88 -4.14 -13.75
CA GLY A 119 -3.29 -3.83 -13.99
C GLY A 119 -4.20 -4.31 -12.86
N ASN A 120 -4.06 -3.71 -11.69
CA ASN A 120 -4.71 -4.14 -10.44
C ASN A 120 -6.13 -3.56 -10.28
N ASP A 121 -6.90 -3.44 -11.37
CA ASP A 121 -8.28 -2.98 -11.34
C ASP A 121 -9.01 -3.46 -12.60
N PHE A 122 -10.34 -3.33 -12.58
CA PHE A 122 -11.16 -3.53 -13.77
C PHE A 122 -11.00 -2.37 -14.75
N ALA A 123 -11.20 -2.64 -16.02
CA ALA A 123 -11.29 -1.58 -17.01
C ALA A 123 -12.46 -0.63 -16.68
N LEU A 124 -12.33 0.65 -17.05
CA LEU A 124 -13.29 1.70 -16.68
C LEU A 124 -14.70 1.48 -17.23
N ASN A 125 -14.83 0.69 -18.29
CA ASN A 125 -16.11 0.38 -18.92
C ASN A 125 -16.83 -0.82 -18.30
N VAL A 126 -16.23 -1.49 -17.32
CA VAL A 126 -16.87 -2.59 -16.60
C VAL A 126 -17.86 -2.01 -15.59
N SER A 127 -19.12 -2.44 -15.65
CA SER A 127 -20.16 -1.95 -14.75
C SER A 127 -19.92 -2.38 -13.29
N ALA A 128 -20.48 -1.63 -12.34
CA ALA A 128 -20.41 -2.00 -10.93
C ALA A 128 -21.05 -3.36 -10.64
N ASN A 129 -22.13 -3.69 -11.37
CA ASN A 129 -22.81 -4.97 -11.26
C ASN A 129 -21.92 -6.14 -11.72
N ASP A 130 -21.22 -5.96 -12.84
CA ASP A 130 -20.30 -6.99 -13.35
C ASP A 130 -19.08 -7.16 -12.43
N ARG A 131 -18.55 -6.06 -11.91
CA ARG A 131 -17.46 -6.10 -10.89
C ARG A 131 -17.89 -6.92 -9.67
N GLN A 132 -19.10 -6.70 -9.19
CA GLN A 132 -19.65 -7.42 -8.05
C GLN A 132 -19.85 -8.91 -8.36
N LYS A 133 -20.38 -9.24 -9.53
CA LYS A 133 -20.55 -10.64 -9.98
C LYS A 133 -19.24 -11.40 -10.07
N LEU A 134 -18.15 -10.72 -10.43
CA LEU A 134 -16.81 -11.29 -10.54
C LEU A 134 -16.07 -11.31 -9.20
N GLY A 135 -16.69 -10.87 -8.12
CA GLY A 135 -16.11 -10.87 -6.77
C GLY A 135 -15.27 -9.64 -6.41
N GLY A 136 -15.26 -8.62 -7.27
CA GLY A 136 -14.48 -7.40 -7.06
C GLY A 136 -12.98 -7.58 -7.30
N VAL A 137 -12.22 -6.51 -7.13
CA VAL A 137 -10.75 -6.50 -7.29
C VAL A 137 -10.07 -7.47 -6.31
N GLY A 138 -10.61 -7.62 -5.11
CA GLY A 138 -10.02 -8.47 -4.06
C GLY A 138 -10.09 -9.96 -4.32
N TYR A 139 -10.87 -10.43 -5.29
CA TYR A 139 -11.07 -11.87 -5.50
C TYR A 139 -9.77 -12.61 -5.84
N MET A 140 -8.94 -12.09 -6.74
CA MET A 140 -7.65 -12.67 -7.05
C MET A 140 -6.66 -12.55 -5.88
N TRP A 141 -6.76 -11.48 -5.12
CA TRP A 141 -5.93 -11.29 -3.92
C TRP A 141 -6.29 -12.27 -2.80
N LYS A 142 -7.54 -12.70 -2.74
CA LYS A 142 -7.96 -13.80 -1.85
C LYS A 142 -7.18 -15.08 -2.17
N ASP A 143 -7.07 -15.44 -3.45
CA ASP A 143 -6.29 -16.61 -3.89
C ASP A 143 -4.79 -16.45 -3.57
N ILE A 144 -4.24 -15.27 -3.84
CA ILE A 144 -2.85 -14.95 -3.51
C ILE A 144 -2.58 -15.12 -2.02
N MET A 145 -3.45 -14.61 -1.16
CA MET A 145 -3.28 -14.73 0.29
C MET A 145 -3.44 -16.18 0.78
N GLN A 146 -4.28 -16.95 0.15
CA GLN A 146 -4.38 -18.38 0.42
C GLN A 146 -3.08 -19.10 0.05
N LYS A 147 -2.51 -18.81 -1.11
CA LYS A 147 -1.20 -19.35 -1.53
C LYS A 147 -0.08 -18.92 -0.59
N HIS A 148 -0.08 -17.66 -0.18
CA HIS A 148 0.87 -17.14 0.79
C HIS A 148 0.88 -17.96 2.09
N ALA A 149 -0.28 -18.29 2.60
CA ALA A 149 -0.40 -19.15 3.79
C ALA A 149 0.08 -20.59 3.53
N GLU A 150 -0.26 -21.17 2.38
CA GLU A 150 0.06 -22.56 2.06
C GLU A 150 1.55 -22.82 1.85
N ILE A 151 2.28 -21.87 1.24
CA ILE A 151 3.69 -22.07 0.87
C ILE A 151 4.68 -21.55 1.91
N GLY A 152 4.22 -21.05 3.05
CA GLY A 152 5.08 -20.48 4.08
C GLY A 152 5.48 -19.01 3.83
N GLY A 153 4.81 -18.35 2.92
CA GLY A 153 4.94 -16.94 2.62
C GLY A 153 5.66 -16.62 1.32
N PHE A 154 5.24 -15.51 0.69
CA PHE A 154 5.98 -14.85 -0.37
C PHE A 154 7.00 -13.88 0.23
N HIS A 155 8.21 -13.84 -0.33
CA HIS A 155 9.27 -12.93 0.11
C HIS A 155 8.98 -11.49 -0.29
N CYS A 156 8.36 -11.29 -1.45
CA CYS A 156 7.96 -9.97 -1.93
C CYS A 156 6.86 -10.06 -3.00
N GLN A 157 6.28 -8.91 -3.28
CA GLN A 157 5.40 -8.70 -4.42
C GLN A 157 5.96 -7.58 -5.30
N LEU A 158 5.89 -7.80 -6.61
CA LEU A 158 6.33 -6.85 -7.63
C LEU A 158 5.11 -6.25 -8.31
N GLY A 159 4.89 -4.96 -8.12
CA GLY A 159 3.86 -4.21 -8.83
C GLY A 159 4.44 -3.59 -10.09
N LEU A 160 4.00 -4.07 -11.26
CA LEU A 160 4.59 -3.70 -12.55
C LEU A 160 3.85 -2.55 -13.24
N GLY A 161 3.07 -1.77 -12.49
CA GLY A 161 2.26 -0.66 -12.98
C GLY A 161 0.78 -0.98 -13.01
N GLY A 162 -0.07 0.07 -13.13
CA GLY A 162 -1.52 -0.08 -13.06
C GLY A 162 -1.99 -0.53 -11.68
N GLN A 163 -1.36 -0.06 -10.62
CA GLN A 163 -1.74 -0.37 -9.25
C GLN A 163 -3.15 0.14 -8.96
N ILE A 164 -3.48 1.30 -9.54
CA ILE A 164 -4.81 1.86 -9.63
C ILE A 164 -5.04 2.33 -11.07
N PHE A 165 -6.29 2.61 -11.42
CA PHE A 165 -6.64 3.29 -12.68
C PHE A 165 -7.12 4.70 -12.34
N ALA A 166 -6.18 5.63 -12.28
CA ALA A 166 -6.45 7.04 -11.99
C ALA A 166 -7.13 7.77 -13.16
N ASP A 167 -7.19 7.14 -14.34
CA ASP A 167 -7.84 7.68 -15.54
C ASP A 167 -9.26 8.18 -15.28
N ARG A 168 -9.97 7.60 -14.33
CA ARG A 168 -11.34 7.99 -13.99
C ARG A 168 -11.46 9.43 -13.51
N MET A 169 -10.35 10.06 -13.07
CA MET A 169 -10.36 11.46 -12.66
C MET A 169 -10.79 12.41 -13.79
N TRP A 170 -10.51 12.05 -15.05
CA TRP A 170 -10.91 12.83 -16.22
C TRP A 170 -12.44 12.88 -16.40
N LYS A 171 -13.16 11.91 -15.83
CA LYS A 171 -14.63 11.86 -15.85
C LYS A 171 -15.25 12.33 -14.54
N GLU A 172 -14.53 12.18 -13.42
CA GLU A 172 -15.07 12.41 -12.08
C GLU A 172 -14.76 13.81 -11.53
N ILE A 173 -13.62 14.42 -11.92
CA ILE A 173 -13.25 15.77 -11.50
C ILE A 173 -13.88 16.80 -12.45
N PRO A 174 -14.81 17.66 -11.98
CA PRO A 174 -15.50 18.62 -12.85
C PRO A 174 -14.57 19.54 -13.63
N LEU A 175 -13.51 20.04 -13.02
CA LEU A 175 -12.54 20.92 -13.67
C LEU A 175 -11.77 20.22 -14.79
N LEU A 176 -11.43 18.96 -14.64
CA LEU A 176 -10.77 18.16 -15.68
C LEU A 176 -11.75 17.82 -16.81
N LYS A 177 -12.99 17.50 -16.45
CA LYS A 177 -14.05 17.25 -17.43
C LYS A 177 -14.32 18.49 -18.29
N GLN A 178 -14.37 19.68 -17.69
CA GLN A 178 -14.49 20.95 -18.40
C GLN A 178 -13.35 21.16 -19.38
N TRP A 179 -12.12 20.87 -18.97
CA TRP A 179 -10.94 20.98 -19.84
C TRP A 179 -11.05 20.06 -21.07
N LEU A 180 -11.48 18.82 -20.89
CA LEU A 180 -11.71 17.88 -22.00
C LEU A 180 -12.79 18.36 -22.97
N GLN A 181 -13.78 19.09 -22.50
CA GLN A 181 -14.88 19.62 -23.30
C GLN A 181 -14.52 20.91 -24.05
N MET A 182 -13.38 21.52 -23.75
CA MET A 182 -12.95 22.73 -24.46
C MET A 182 -12.66 22.43 -25.93
N ARG A 183 -13.20 23.29 -26.80
CA ARG A 183 -13.01 23.15 -28.24
C ARG A 183 -11.68 23.77 -28.67
N GLY A 184 -10.92 23.02 -29.47
CA GLY A 184 -9.66 23.48 -30.02
C GLY A 184 -8.47 23.20 -29.15
N LYS A 185 -7.38 22.80 -29.80
CA LYS A 185 -6.12 22.41 -29.14
C LYS A 185 -5.48 23.60 -28.39
N GLU A 186 -5.54 24.81 -29.00
CA GLU A 186 -4.95 26.01 -28.43
C GLU A 186 -5.67 26.45 -27.14
N ALA A 187 -7.00 26.36 -27.10
CA ALA A 187 -7.78 26.67 -25.90
C ALA A 187 -7.40 25.75 -24.74
N ARG A 188 -7.26 24.46 -24.99
CA ARG A 188 -6.85 23.49 -23.97
C ARG A 188 -5.41 23.70 -23.52
N LYS A 189 -4.50 23.99 -24.46
CA LYS A 189 -3.08 24.24 -24.16
C LYS A 189 -2.89 25.47 -23.27
N ASN A 190 -3.68 26.51 -23.50
CA ASN A 190 -3.57 27.81 -22.81
C ASN A 190 -4.48 27.90 -21.58
N ALA A 191 -5.27 26.88 -21.29
CA ALA A 191 -6.13 26.88 -20.11
C ALA A 191 -5.31 26.97 -18.82
N PRO A 192 -5.70 27.82 -17.86
CA PRO A 192 -4.94 27.99 -16.64
C PRO A 192 -5.07 26.76 -15.73
N TRP A 193 -3.98 26.38 -15.10
CA TRP A 193 -3.97 25.44 -13.98
C TRP A 193 -4.07 26.23 -12.67
N THR A 194 -5.20 26.14 -11.99
CA THR A 194 -5.46 26.93 -10.78
C THR A 194 -5.17 26.13 -9.52
N ALA A 195 -5.16 26.80 -8.36
CA ALA A 195 -5.06 26.14 -7.07
C ALA A 195 -6.20 25.14 -6.83
N ALA A 196 -7.40 25.42 -7.35
CA ALA A 196 -8.53 24.49 -7.28
C ALA A 196 -8.28 23.21 -8.08
N HIS A 197 -7.69 23.29 -9.27
CA HIS A 197 -7.30 22.11 -10.04
C HIS A 197 -6.29 21.26 -9.25
N GLU A 198 -5.29 21.88 -8.68
CA GLU A 198 -4.25 21.19 -7.92
C GLU A 198 -4.84 20.46 -6.71
N GLU A 199 -5.68 21.13 -5.93
CA GLU A 199 -6.30 20.55 -4.74
C GLU A 199 -7.23 19.39 -5.08
N GLU A 200 -8.07 19.53 -6.09
CA GLU A 200 -8.99 18.46 -6.52
C GLU A 200 -8.24 17.23 -7.05
N VAL A 201 -7.18 17.43 -7.81
CA VAL A 201 -6.36 16.33 -8.34
C VAL A 201 -5.59 15.63 -7.21
N LYS A 202 -4.97 16.37 -6.31
CA LYS A 202 -4.30 15.80 -5.14
C LYS A 202 -5.26 14.98 -4.29
N HIS A 203 -6.45 15.52 -4.03
CA HIS A 203 -7.44 14.79 -3.24
C HIS A 203 -7.97 13.54 -3.97
N ALA A 204 -8.12 13.59 -5.28
CA ALA A 204 -8.51 12.43 -6.08
C ALA A 204 -7.47 11.32 -5.99
N TYR A 205 -6.19 11.62 -6.16
CA TYR A 205 -5.12 10.63 -5.96
C TYR A 205 -5.13 10.05 -4.55
N PHE A 206 -5.24 10.90 -3.55
CA PHE A 206 -5.34 10.46 -2.16
C PHE A 206 -6.51 9.49 -1.96
N HIS A 207 -7.68 9.86 -2.44
CA HIS A 207 -8.89 9.03 -2.33
C HIS A 207 -8.74 7.71 -3.09
N TYR A 208 -8.24 7.74 -4.32
CA TYR A 208 -8.12 6.54 -5.15
C TYR A 208 -7.12 5.54 -4.56
N TYR A 209 -5.94 5.99 -4.16
CA TYR A 209 -4.94 5.12 -3.57
C TYR A 209 -5.37 4.55 -2.21
N THR A 210 -5.84 5.40 -1.31
CA THR A 210 -6.24 4.95 0.03
C THR A 210 -7.44 4.00 -0.01
N SER A 211 -8.45 4.29 -0.82
CA SER A 211 -9.64 3.44 -0.92
C SER A 211 -9.36 2.13 -1.65
N HIS A 212 -8.54 2.14 -2.68
CA HIS A 212 -8.22 0.94 -3.44
C HIS A 212 -7.52 -0.11 -2.56
N PHE A 213 -6.47 0.29 -1.86
CA PHE A 213 -5.71 -0.62 -1.00
C PHE A 213 -6.38 -0.91 0.35
N ASP A 214 -7.48 -0.24 0.68
CA ASP A 214 -8.29 -0.53 1.87
C ASP A 214 -9.37 -1.60 1.62
N GLN A 215 -9.49 -2.11 0.39
CA GLN A 215 -10.42 -3.17 0.04
C GLN A 215 -10.00 -4.51 0.67
N PRO A 216 -10.99 -5.42 0.93
CA PRO A 216 -10.70 -6.75 1.45
C PRO A 216 -9.66 -7.48 0.60
N TYR A 217 -8.79 -8.24 1.25
CA TYR A 217 -7.65 -8.98 0.72
C TYR A 217 -6.49 -8.14 0.21
N LEU A 218 -6.71 -6.99 -0.46
CA LEU A 218 -5.63 -6.05 -0.79
C LEU A 218 -4.99 -5.51 0.49
N ARG A 219 -5.81 -5.11 1.43
CA ARG A 219 -5.39 -4.59 2.73
C ARG A 219 -4.46 -5.58 3.45
N GLU A 220 -4.84 -6.86 3.48
CA GLU A 220 -4.04 -7.92 4.08
C GLU A 220 -2.77 -8.21 3.29
N ALA A 221 -2.84 -8.19 1.96
CA ALA A 221 -1.70 -8.47 1.09
C ALA A 221 -0.60 -7.40 1.23
N TRP A 222 -0.97 -6.12 1.24
CA TRP A 222 0.00 -5.02 1.41
C TRP A 222 0.58 -4.97 2.82
N ALA A 223 -0.11 -5.51 3.81
CA ALA A 223 0.38 -5.62 5.18
C ALA A 223 1.37 -6.76 5.40
N GLN A 224 1.32 -7.83 4.59
CA GLN A 224 2.00 -9.10 4.86
C GLN A 224 2.97 -9.55 3.78
N ILE A 225 2.94 -8.95 2.61
CA ILE A 225 3.86 -9.28 1.51
C ILE A 225 4.60 -7.99 1.14
N PRO A 226 5.91 -7.89 1.49
CA PRO A 226 6.67 -6.68 1.20
C PRO A 226 6.62 -6.32 -0.28
N TYR A 227 6.23 -5.09 -0.60
CA TYR A 227 6.05 -4.69 -1.99
C TYR A 227 7.24 -3.90 -2.53
N ILE A 228 7.48 -4.09 -3.83
CA ILE A 228 8.29 -3.24 -4.69
C ILE A 228 7.39 -2.89 -5.86
N SER A 229 7.20 -1.61 -6.15
CA SER A 229 6.30 -1.22 -7.23
C SER A 229 6.90 -0.13 -8.11
N GLN A 230 6.46 -0.12 -9.34
CA GLN A 230 6.67 0.95 -10.30
C GLN A 230 5.33 1.51 -10.72
N VAL A 231 5.34 2.72 -11.26
CA VAL A 231 4.15 3.36 -11.79
C VAL A 231 4.13 3.24 -13.32
N ASP A 232 2.93 3.27 -13.89
CA ASP A 232 2.69 3.45 -15.32
C ASP A 232 1.73 4.63 -15.55
N ASP A 233 1.25 4.79 -16.76
CA ASP A 233 0.35 5.90 -17.12
C ASP A 233 -1.03 5.81 -16.45
N HIS A 234 -1.48 4.63 -16.03
CA HIS A 234 -2.73 4.47 -15.30
C HIS A 234 -2.66 4.91 -13.83
N ASP A 235 -1.46 4.91 -13.26
CA ASP A 235 -1.23 5.29 -11.85
C ASP A 235 -1.18 6.82 -11.66
N MET A 236 -1.10 7.58 -12.78
CA MET A 236 -0.90 9.03 -12.79
C MET A 236 -2.02 9.78 -13.50
#